data_5c7b6489a73f7365a4b511693d832bb4
#
_entry.id   5c7b6489a73f7365a4b511693d832bb4
#
_cell.length_a   1.000
_cell.length_b   1.000
_cell.length_c   1.000
_cell.angle_alpha   90.00
_cell.angle_beta   90.00
_cell.angle_gamma   90.00
#
_symmetry.space_group_name_H-M   'P 1'
#
loop_
_entity.id
_entity.type
_entity.pdbx_description
1 polymer ?
#
loop_
_entity_poly.entity_id
_entity_poly.type
_entity_poly.pdbx_seq_one_letter_code
_entity_poly.pdbx_strand_id
1 'polypeptide(L)'
;MSKVITLILLVVILALAGCGGNAADNSKSNLKTAYSIVDSRGKRISFYKKPERIISLHVSTDEILLDMVDFGRILSVSKGGRERALSHVVDKAKAVNKTTEENIEFMLANKPDLVIIRENFKKDFIDALESSDIKTVVIKNPKRVDDIPDYIMQVAKAVGEEEKGEELIKTFKSRLAKINNLHIREADKKSVIIASSLGARSFKGTIVDDIIHKSQLKNAVDDTDLPNDANLNINKEEIIKANPDVFLLIDWNIEKINRGESQVYKDYMSDESLKDVKAVKNNDVILIPMKLTVCFTHYVCESMEDLTNIVYKKIRR
;
A
#
# COMPACT_ATOMS: atom_id res chain seq x y z
N MET A 1 39.37 -70.81 -35.11
CA MET A 1 38.77 -70.37 -33.86
C MET A 1 39.39 -69.10 -33.26
N SER A 2 40.55 -68.63 -33.73
CA SER A 2 41.25 -67.46 -33.17
C SER A 2 40.73 -66.08 -33.68
N LYS A 3 40.20 -65.98 -34.90
CA LYS A 3 39.79 -64.71 -35.53
C LYS A 3 38.39 -64.18 -35.08
N VAL A 4 37.57 -65.08 -34.58
CA VAL A 4 36.19 -64.68 -34.11
C VAL A 4 36.24 -64.10 -32.67
N ILE A 5 37.14 -64.56 -31.83
CA ILE A 5 37.31 -64.07 -30.45
C ILE A 5 37.91 -62.66 -30.43
N THR A 6 38.78 -62.33 -31.40
CA THR A 6 39.38 -60.99 -31.50
C THR A 6 38.39 -59.96 -31.99
N LEU A 7 37.36 -60.28 -32.76
CA LEU A 7 36.35 -59.35 -33.25
C LEU A 7 35.28 -59.01 -32.18
N ILE A 8 35.01 -59.99 -31.28
CA ILE A 8 34.06 -59.81 -30.19
C ILE A 8 34.68 -58.91 -29.07
N LEU A 9 36.01 -58.99 -28.86
CA LEU A 9 36.72 -58.17 -27.91
C LEU A 9 36.81 -56.69 -28.34
N LEU A 10 36.87 -56.45 -29.69
CA LEU A 10 36.91 -55.04 -30.18
C LEU A 10 35.60 -54.30 -30.14
N VAL A 11 34.45 -55.01 -30.18
CA VAL A 11 33.14 -54.43 -30.10
C VAL A 11 32.75 -54.04 -28.66
N VAL A 12 33.32 -54.78 -27.69
CA VAL A 12 33.05 -54.45 -26.23
C VAL A 12 33.83 -53.24 -25.74
N ILE A 13 34.99 -52.92 -26.36
CA ILE A 13 35.80 -51.74 -25.94
C ILE A 13 35.25 -50.41 -26.51
N LEU A 14 34.45 -50.43 -27.60
CA LEU A 14 33.82 -49.21 -28.13
C LEU A 14 32.53 -48.81 -27.41
N ALA A 15 32.00 -49.67 -26.52
CA ALA A 15 30.78 -49.33 -25.74
C ALA A 15 31.04 -48.62 -24.40
N LEU A 16 32.32 -48.41 -24.02
CA LEU A 16 32.69 -47.80 -22.72
C LEU A 16 33.26 -46.36 -22.83
N ALA A 17 33.29 -45.80 -24.04
CA ALA A 17 33.84 -44.44 -24.30
C ALA A 17 32.75 -43.38 -24.49
N GLY A 18 31.55 -43.53 -23.92
CA GLY A 18 30.43 -42.61 -24.14
C GLY A 18 29.58 -42.34 -22.92
N CYS A 19 30.16 -41.88 -21.82
CA CYS A 19 29.39 -41.21 -20.76
C CYS A 19 30.33 -40.42 -19.82
N GLY A 20 30.95 -39.38 -20.38
CA GLY A 20 31.58 -38.29 -19.65
C GLY A 20 30.82 -36.99 -19.94
N GLY A 21 29.50 -37.01 -19.72
CA GLY A 21 28.69 -35.81 -19.75
C GLY A 21 28.63 -35.25 -18.33
N ASN A 22 29.15 -34.03 -18.15
CA ASN A 22 28.99 -33.22 -16.94
C ASN A 22 27.56 -33.31 -16.48
N ALA A 23 27.32 -33.99 -15.38
CA ALA A 23 26.11 -33.80 -14.57
C ALA A 23 26.21 -32.42 -13.92
N ALA A 24 26.07 -31.34 -14.71
CA ALA A 24 25.68 -30.06 -14.21
C ALA A 24 24.28 -30.25 -13.63
N ASP A 25 24.18 -29.97 -12.38
CA ASP A 25 22.99 -30.02 -11.52
C ASP A 25 21.73 -29.50 -12.22
N ASN A 26 21.00 -30.37 -12.88
CA ASN A 26 19.76 -30.11 -13.60
C ASN A 26 18.53 -30.36 -12.68
N SER A 27 18.74 -30.38 -11.36
CA SER A 27 17.64 -30.56 -10.38
C SER A 27 16.67 -29.37 -10.31
N LYS A 28 17.03 -28.22 -10.89
CA LYS A 28 16.14 -27.06 -10.99
C LYS A 28 15.22 -27.02 -12.21
N SER A 29 15.38 -27.92 -13.21
CA SER A 29 14.74 -27.78 -14.52
C SER A 29 13.41 -28.52 -14.72
N ASN A 30 12.90 -29.26 -13.73
CA ASN A 30 11.67 -30.05 -13.88
C ASN A 30 10.49 -29.65 -12.95
N LEU A 31 10.59 -28.55 -12.21
CA LEU A 31 9.45 -28.05 -11.45
C LEU A 31 8.49 -27.30 -12.39
N LYS A 32 7.34 -27.90 -12.68
CA LYS A 32 6.29 -27.27 -13.48
C LYS A 32 5.82 -25.99 -12.75
N THR A 33 5.96 -24.83 -13.40
CA THR A 33 5.44 -23.55 -12.90
C THR A 33 3.95 -23.68 -12.62
N ALA A 34 3.53 -23.41 -11.38
CA ALA A 34 2.13 -23.41 -11.00
C ALA A 34 1.40 -22.18 -11.56
N TYR A 35 2.01 -21.01 -11.43
CA TYR A 35 1.53 -19.77 -12.04
C TYR A 35 2.67 -18.76 -12.19
N SER A 36 2.45 -17.73 -12.98
CA SER A 36 3.36 -16.60 -13.13
C SER A 36 2.60 -15.29 -13.19
N ILE A 37 3.22 -14.23 -12.69
CA ILE A 37 2.70 -12.87 -12.74
C ILE A 37 3.69 -11.95 -13.45
N VAL A 38 3.22 -10.82 -13.91
CA VAL A 38 4.07 -9.70 -14.36
C VAL A 38 3.87 -8.57 -13.36
N ASP A 39 4.95 -8.12 -12.73
CA ASP A 39 4.91 -7.04 -11.74
C ASP A 39 4.89 -5.64 -12.40
N SER A 40 4.83 -4.58 -11.59
CA SER A 40 4.75 -3.19 -12.10
C SER A 40 5.96 -2.76 -12.94
N ARG A 41 7.09 -3.48 -12.84
CA ARG A 41 8.31 -3.24 -13.63
C ARG A 41 8.28 -3.97 -14.98
N GLY A 42 7.24 -4.76 -15.26
CA GLY A 42 7.19 -5.64 -16.42
C GLY A 42 7.98 -6.95 -16.25
N LYS A 43 8.51 -7.22 -15.05
CA LYS A 43 9.26 -8.44 -14.74
C LYS A 43 8.31 -9.62 -14.55
N ARG A 44 8.54 -10.73 -15.27
CA ARG A 44 7.83 -12.00 -15.06
C ARG A 44 8.43 -12.74 -13.86
N ILE A 45 7.58 -13.11 -12.91
CA ILE A 45 7.94 -13.84 -11.70
C ILE A 45 7.12 -15.13 -11.69
N SER A 46 7.82 -16.27 -11.61
CA SER A 46 7.21 -17.61 -11.63
C SER A 46 7.16 -18.21 -10.23
N PHE A 47 6.05 -18.85 -9.93
CA PHE A 47 5.82 -19.56 -8.67
C PHE A 47 5.57 -21.03 -8.94
N TYR A 48 6.18 -21.91 -8.17
CA TYR A 48 5.99 -23.36 -8.23
C TYR A 48 4.92 -23.85 -7.24
N LYS A 49 4.62 -23.06 -6.24
CA LYS A 49 3.52 -23.21 -5.26
C LYS A 49 3.12 -21.83 -4.73
N LYS A 50 1.99 -21.76 -4.02
CA LYS A 50 1.61 -20.53 -3.29
C LYS A 50 2.69 -20.19 -2.24
N PRO A 51 3.07 -18.92 -2.11
CA PRO A 51 4.02 -18.48 -1.07
C PRO A 51 3.51 -18.80 0.34
N GLU A 52 4.41 -19.25 1.20
CA GLU A 52 4.11 -19.63 2.60
C GLU A 52 4.90 -18.80 3.63
N ARG A 53 5.83 -17.97 3.16
CA ARG A 53 6.69 -17.12 4.01
C ARG A 53 6.72 -15.70 3.45
N ILE A 54 5.56 -15.04 3.49
CA ILE A 54 5.30 -13.76 2.87
C ILE A 54 5.73 -12.63 3.80
N ILE A 55 6.49 -11.68 3.29
CA ILE A 55 6.81 -10.40 3.96
C ILE A 55 6.16 -9.26 3.16
N SER A 56 5.44 -8.42 3.88
CA SER A 56 4.95 -7.13 3.38
C SER A 56 5.74 -5.98 4.03
N LEU A 57 6.09 -4.97 3.25
CA LEU A 57 6.82 -3.79 3.73
C LEU A 57 5.98 -2.51 3.74
N HIS A 58 4.68 -2.63 3.53
CA HIS A 58 3.81 -1.46 3.53
C HIS A 58 2.41 -1.75 4.08
N VAL A 59 1.89 -0.80 4.86
CA VAL A 59 0.58 -0.91 5.52
C VAL A 59 -0.57 -1.27 4.56
N SER A 60 -0.60 -0.69 3.36
CA SER A 60 -1.66 -1.01 2.39
C SER A 60 -1.59 -2.47 1.90
N THR A 61 -0.39 -3.03 1.78
CA THR A 61 -0.23 -4.46 1.44
C THR A 61 -0.58 -5.34 2.64
N ASP A 62 -0.23 -4.91 3.86
CA ASP A 62 -0.59 -5.61 5.10
C ASP A 62 -2.11 -5.75 5.23
N GLU A 63 -2.85 -4.65 4.99
CA GLU A 63 -4.32 -4.62 5.08
C GLU A 63 -4.98 -5.62 4.14
N ILE A 64 -4.49 -5.73 2.88
CA ILE A 64 -5.01 -6.68 1.91
C ILE A 64 -4.63 -8.11 2.28
N LEU A 65 -3.37 -8.35 2.65
CA LEU A 65 -2.90 -9.69 3.02
C LEU A 65 -3.63 -10.25 4.23
N LEU A 66 -3.82 -9.43 5.28
CA LEU A 66 -4.45 -9.85 6.53
C LEU A 66 -5.96 -10.12 6.39
N ASP A 67 -6.58 -9.68 5.29
CA ASP A 67 -7.98 -10.00 4.98
C ASP A 67 -8.13 -11.18 4.00
N MET A 68 -7.03 -11.58 3.35
CA MET A 68 -7.10 -12.54 2.25
C MET A 68 -6.28 -13.81 2.49
N VAL A 69 -5.19 -13.71 3.24
CA VAL A 69 -4.21 -14.80 3.39
C VAL A 69 -4.22 -15.35 4.81
N ASP A 70 -4.08 -16.66 4.95
CA ASP A 70 -3.93 -17.30 6.28
C ASP A 70 -2.71 -16.75 7.01
N PHE A 71 -2.86 -16.38 8.28
CA PHE A 71 -1.79 -15.81 9.10
C PHE A 71 -0.53 -16.68 9.16
N GLY A 72 -0.67 -18.02 9.09
CA GLY A 72 0.45 -18.93 9.05
C GLY A 72 1.40 -18.74 7.86
N ARG A 73 0.92 -18.13 6.77
CA ARG A 73 1.70 -17.80 5.57
C ARG A 73 2.35 -16.42 5.65
N ILE A 74 1.95 -15.56 6.58
CA ILE A 74 2.47 -14.19 6.72
C ILE A 74 3.59 -14.20 7.74
N LEU A 75 4.82 -14.12 7.27
CA LEU A 75 6.02 -14.15 8.10
C LEU A 75 6.22 -12.84 8.86
N SER A 76 5.97 -11.71 8.18
CA SER A 76 6.12 -10.38 8.77
C SER A 76 5.24 -9.36 8.05
N VAL A 77 4.73 -8.40 8.80
CA VAL A 77 4.05 -7.19 8.31
C VAL A 77 4.94 -5.98 8.50
N SER A 78 4.60 -4.86 7.88
CA SER A 78 5.29 -3.59 8.13
C SER A 78 5.05 -3.09 9.56
N LYS A 79 5.95 -2.26 10.08
CA LYS A 79 5.72 -1.60 11.38
C LYS A 79 4.46 -0.75 11.35
N GLY A 80 4.21 -0.04 10.24
CA GLY A 80 3.01 0.77 10.04
C GLY A 80 1.69 0.00 10.18
N GLY A 81 1.68 -1.31 9.86
CA GLY A 81 0.51 -2.17 10.04
C GLY A 81 0.03 -2.27 11.49
N ARG A 82 0.92 -2.03 12.47
CA ARG A 82 0.58 -2.05 13.91
C ARG A 82 0.29 -0.66 14.50
N GLU A 83 0.39 0.39 13.71
CA GLU A 83 0.17 1.77 14.15
C GLU A 83 -1.27 2.21 13.92
N ARG A 84 -1.96 2.58 15.01
CA ARG A 84 -3.39 2.97 14.98
C ARG A 84 -3.67 4.19 14.08
N ALA A 85 -2.69 5.08 13.95
CA ALA A 85 -2.82 6.25 13.08
C ALA A 85 -2.70 5.92 11.59
N LEU A 86 -2.15 4.75 11.23
CA LEU A 86 -1.83 4.37 9.86
C LEU A 86 -2.69 3.21 9.33
N SER A 87 -3.13 2.30 10.20
CA SER A 87 -3.71 1.01 9.81
C SER A 87 -5.12 0.82 10.34
N HIS A 88 -5.97 0.20 9.51
CA HIS A 88 -7.31 -0.26 9.90
C HIS A 88 -7.29 -1.66 10.53
N VAL A 89 -6.19 -2.40 10.38
CA VAL A 89 -6.07 -3.82 10.77
C VAL A 89 -5.08 -4.07 11.91
N VAL A 90 -4.91 -3.10 12.80
CA VAL A 90 -3.90 -3.16 13.88
C VAL A 90 -3.95 -4.45 14.69
N ASP A 91 -5.16 -4.92 15.04
CA ASP A 91 -5.30 -6.11 15.88
C ASP A 91 -4.92 -7.38 15.10
N LYS A 92 -5.28 -7.46 13.82
CA LYS A 92 -4.82 -8.53 12.91
C LYS A 92 -3.30 -8.49 12.73
N ALA A 93 -2.73 -7.30 12.53
CA ALA A 93 -1.28 -7.12 12.36
C ALA A 93 -0.49 -7.50 13.63
N LYS A 94 -1.06 -7.31 14.82
CA LYS A 94 -0.47 -7.76 16.08
C LYS A 94 -0.45 -9.28 16.23
N ALA A 95 -1.37 -10.00 15.58
CA ALA A 95 -1.39 -11.46 15.58
C ALA A 95 -0.25 -12.08 14.75
N VAL A 96 0.35 -11.34 13.82
CA VAL A 96 1.57 -11.75 13.11
C VAL A 96 2.77 -11.53 14.03
N ASN A 97 3.62 -12.53 14.21
CA ASN A 97 4.69 -12.48 15.22
C ASN A 97 5.75 -11.41 14.95
N LYS A 98 6.04 -11.09 13.70
CA LYS A 98 7.15 -10.23 13.31
C LYS A 98 6.69 -8.98 12.57
N THR A 99 7.45 -7.90 12.75
CA THR A 99 7.38 -6.71 11.90
C THR A 99 8.75 -6.40 11.34
N THR A 100 8.78 -5.78 10.16
CA THR A 100 10.02 -5.32 9.56
C THR A 100 9.82 -4.05 8.73
N GLU A 101 10.94 -3.46 8.36
CA GLU A 101 11.07 -2.36 7.40
C GLU A 101 12.10 -2.78 6.34
N GLU A 102 12.66 -1.84 5.59
CA GLU A 102 13.77 -2.06 4.65
C GLU A 102 15.02 -2.55 5.40
N ASN A 103 15.12 -3.86 5.64
CA ASN A 103 16.24 -4.48 6.33
C ASN A 103 16.64 -5.79 5.63
N ILE A 104 17.74 -5.75 4.89
CA ILE A 104 18.25 -6.88 4.12
C ILE A 104 18.71 -8.03 5.04
N GLU A 105 19.31 -7.72 6.18
CA GLU A 105 19.79 -8.71 7.14
C GLU A 105 18.61 -9.50 7.72
N PHE A 106 17.50 -8.81 8.03
CA PHE A 106 16.26 -9.45 8.45
C PHE A 106 15.74 -10.42 7.38
N MET A 107 15.76 -10.00 6.10
CA MET A 107 15.32 -10.84 4.97
C MET A 107 16.18 -12.10 4.86
N LEU A 108 17.51 -11.96 4.88
CA LEU A 108 18.44 -13.07 4.78
C LEU A 108 18.28 -14.06 5.96
N ALA A 109 18.15 -13.55 7.17
CA ALA A 109 17.98 -14.38 8.38
C ALA A 109 16.65 -15.13 8.39
N ASN A 110 15.58 -14.55 7.84
CA ASN A 110 14.24 -15.13 7.88
C ASN A 110 13.84 -15.89 6.61
N LYS A 111 14.61 -15.82 5.52
CA LYS A 111 14.42 -16.58 4.28
C LYS A 111 12.96 -16.57 3.79
N PRO A 112 12.38 -15.40 3.46
CA PRO A 112 11.04 -15.34 2.88
C PRO A 112 11.03 -16.01 1.51
N ASP A 113 9.89 -16.56 1.10
CA ASP A 113 9.68 -17.04 -0.27
C ASP A 113 8.99 -16.00 -1.15
N LEU A 114 8.50 -14.91 -0.54
CA LEU A 114 7.97 -13.74 -1.24
C LEU A 114 8.13 -12.48 -0.38
N VAL A 115 8.66 -11.42 -0.97
CA VAL A 115 8.61 -10.05 -0.45
C VAL A 115 7.77 -9.19 -1.38
N ILE A 116 6.77 -8.51 -0.84
CA ILE A 116 5.90 -7.58 -1.59
C ILE A 116 6.26 -6.17 -1.19
N ILE A 117 6.58 -5.36 -2.18
CA ILE A 117 6.96 -3.95 -2.04
C ILE A 117 6.21 -3.08 -3.05
N ARG A 118 6.19 -1.77 -2.83
CA ARG A 118 5.61 -0.81 -3.76
C ARG A 118 6.66 -0.22 -4.70
N GLU A 119 6.24 0.36 -5.81
CA GLU A 119 7.11 0.92 -6.87
C GLU A 119 8.02 2.07 -6.42
N ASN A 120 7.73 2.71 -5.28
CA ASN A 120 8.53 3.82 -4.76
C ASN A 120 9.66 3.39 -3.80
N PHE A 121 9.91 2.10 -3.65
CA PHE A 121 11.07 1.61 -2.91
C PHE A 121 12.36 1.86 -3.69
N LYS A 122 13.46 2.04 -2.96
CA LYS A 122 14.78 2.27 -3.57
C LYS A 122 15.21 1.07 -4.41
N LYS A 123 15.71 1.35 -5.61
CA LYS A 123 16.18 0.31 -6.54
C LYS A 123 17.25 -0.57 -5.91
N ASP A 124 18.20 0.03 -5.17
CA ASP A 124 19.31 -0.73 -4.56
C ASP A 124 18.81 -1.78 -3.55
N PHE A 125 17.71 -1.47 -2.83
CA PHE A 125 17.10 -2.44 -1.92
C PHE A 125 16.45 -3.60 -2.69
N ILE A 126 15.76 -3.29 -3.79
CA ILE A 126 15.17 -4.31 -4.66
C ILE A 126 16.24 -5.22 -5.26
N ASP A 127 17.31 -4.63 -5.78
CA ASP A 127 18.44 -5.34 -6.38
C ASP A 127 19.14 -6.24 -5.34
N ALA A 128 19.27 -5.78 -4.10
CA ALA A 128 19.84 -6.57 -3.00
C ALA A 128 18.98 -7.79 -2.65
N LEU A 129 17.65 -7.65 -2.60
CA LEU A 129 16.73 -8.77 -2.40
C LEU A 129 16.86 -9.81 -3.51
N GLU A 130 16.84 -9.36 -4.76
CA GLU A 130 16.92 -10.25 -5.94
C GLU A 130 18.27 -10.93 -6.07
N SER A 131 19.38 -10.24 -5.77
CA SER A 131 20.72 -10.81 -5.74
C SER A 131 20.89 -11.88 -4.64
N SER A 132 20.02 -11.84 -3.64
CA SER A 132 19.95 -12.84 -2.55
C SER A 132 18.96 -13.98 -2.84
N ASP A 133 18.52 -14.13 -4.10
CA ASP A 133 17.54 -15.15 -4.56
C ASP A 133 16.16 -15.06 -3.85
N ILE A 134 15.83 -13.88 -3.33
CA ILE A 134 14.53 -13.62 -2.69
C ILE A 134 13.53 -13.13 -3.76
N LYS A 135 12.43 -13.87 -3.94
CA LYS A 135 11.38 -13.42 -4.86
C LYS A 135 10.76 -12.12 -4.38
N THR A 136 10.84 -11.10 -5.23
CA THR A 136 10.34 -9.76 -4.95
C THR A 136 9.31 -9.37 -5.99
N VAL A 137 8.11 -9.02 -5.54
CA VAL A 137 7.03 -8.49 -6.39
C VAL A 137 6.86 -7.01 -6.09
N VAL A 138 7.01 -6.19 -7.12
CA VAL A 138 6.80 -4.74 -7.03
C VAL A 138 5.40 -4.40 -7.51
N ILE A 139 4.61 -3.78 -6.64
CA ILE A 139 3.21 -3.42 -6.88
C ILE A 139 3.10 -1.95 -7.25
N LYS A 140 2.29 -1.67 -8.28
CA LYS A 140 1.98 -0.31 -8.70
C LYS A 140 1.01 0.35 -7.73
N ASN A 141 1.32 1.58 -7.31
CA ASN A 141 0.45 2.36 -6.43
C ASN A 141 -0.82 2.82 -7.17
N PRO A 142 -1.98 2.83 -6.50
CA PRO A 142 -3.18 3.42 -7.06
C PRO A 142 -3.02 4.96 -7.10
N LYS A 143 -3.49 5.57 -8.18
CA LYS A 143 -3.52 7.03 -8.34
C LYS A 143 -4.89 7.62 -8.02
N ARG A 144 -5.93 6.79 -8.07
CA ARG A 144 -7.32 7.13 -7.78
C ARG A 144 -7.96 6.00 -6.97
N VAL A 145 -9.07 6.28 -6.32
CA VAL A 145 -9.86 5.28 -5.60
C VAL A 145 -10.33 4.17 -6.55
N ASP A 146 -10.62 4.50 -7.80
CA ASP A 146 -11.06 3.54 -8.80
C ASP A 146 -9.94 2.58 -9.27
N ASP A 147 -8.66 2.85 -8.96
CA ASP A 147 -7.52 1.95 -9.23
C ASP A 147 -7.32 0.89 -8.12
N ILE A 148 -8.01 1.01 -7.00
CA ILE A 148 -7.85 0.10 -5.84
C ILE A 148 -8.16 -1.36 -6.19
N PRO A 149 -9.18 -1.69 -7.02
CA PRO A 149 -9.38 -3.06 -7.49
C PRO A 149 -8.15 -3.68 -8.15
N ASP A 150 -7.43 -2.92 -8.97
CA ASP A 150 -6.21 -3.40 -9.61
C ASP A 150 -5.08 -3.60 -8.61
N TYR A 151 -4.98 -2.73 -7.59
CA TYR A 151 -4.02 -2.88 -6.50
C TYR A 151 -4.29 -4.15 -5.68
N ILE A 152 -5.54 -4.41 -5.31
CA ILE A 152 -5.96 -5.65 -4.63
C ILE A 152 -5.60 -6.88 -5.47
N MET A 153 -5.92 -6.84 -6.77
CA MET A 153 -5.67 -7.96 -7.67
C MET A 153 -4.18 -8.24 -7.88
N GLN A 154 -3.32 -7.21 -7.91
CA GLN A 154 -1.87 -7.39 -7.95
C GLN A 154 -1.36 -8.16 -6.72
N VAL A 155 -1.85 -7.81 -5.51
CA VAL A 155 -1.51 -8.54 -4.28
C VAL A 155 -2.05 -9.97 -4.33
N ALA A 156 -3.32 -10.15 -4.71
CA ALA A 156 -3.98 -11.46 -4.80
C ALA A 156 -3.22 -12.42 -5.72
N LYS A 157 -2.84 -11.95 -6.93
CA LYS A 157 -2.03 -12.73 -7.88
C LYS A 157 -0.66 -13.08 -7.33
N ALA A 158 0.00 -12.14 -6.62
CA ALA A 158 1.32 -12.38 -6.04
C ALA A 158 1.30 -13.54 -5.03
N VAL A 159 0.21 -13.72 -4.30
CA VAL A 159 0.08 -14.75 -3.25
C VAL A 159 -0.74 -15.97 -3.69
N GLY A 160 -1.27 -15.99 -4.94
CA GLY A 160 -2.08 -17.07 -5.50
C GLY A 160 -3.47 -17.19 -4.88
N GLU A 161 -4.09 -16.04 -4.54
CA GLU A 161 -5.42 -15.95 -3.92
C GLU A 161 -6.39 -15.09 -4.76
N GLU A 162 -6.40 -15.28 -6.08
CA GLU A 162 -7.19 -14.45 -7.01
C GLU A 162 -8.68 -14.48 -6.68
N GLU A 163 -9.25 -15.63 -6.32
CA GLU A 163 -10.68 -15.76 -5.97
C GLU A 163 -11.03 -14.89 -4.76
N LYS A 164 -10.21 -14.93 -3.71
CA LYS A 164 -10.40 -14.07 -2.53
C LYS A 164 -10.20 -12.58 -2.86
N GLY A 165 -9.27 -12.28 -3.78
CA GLY A 165 -9.08 -10.95 -4.33
C GLY A 165 -10.35 -10.43 -5.02
N GLU A 166 -11.01 -11.24 -5.83
CA GLU A 166 -12.27 -10.92 -6.50
C GLU A 166 -13.42 -10.68 -5.51
N GLU A 167 -13.52 -11.48 -4.45
CA GLU A 167 -14.49 -11.29 -3.36
C GLU A 167 -14.28 -9.96 -2.64
N LEU A 168 -13.02 -9.62 -2.34
CA LEU A 168 -12.66 -8.35 -1.70
C LEU A 168 -12.99 -7.15 -2.60
N ILE A 169 -12.69 -7.26 -3.90
CA ILE A 169 -13.03 -6.25 -4.90
C ILE A 169 -14.55 -6.08 -5.04
N LYS A 170 -15.31 -7.17 -5.05
CA LYS A 170 -16.79 -7.13 -5.09
C LYS A 170 -17.35 -6.38 -3.88
N THR A 171 -16.85 -6.68 -2.69
CA THR A 171 -17.25 -6.00 -1.45
C THR A 171 -16.90 -4.50 -1.50
N PHE A 172 -15.69 -4.16 -1.92
CA PHE A 172 -15.24 -2.79 -2.12
C PHE A 172 -16.15 -2.03 -3.09
N LYS A 173 -16.41 -2.57 -4.30
CA LYS A 173 -17.26 -1.93 -5.31
C LYS A 173 -18.68 -1.71 -4.81
N SER A 174 -19.24 -2.66 -4.07
CA SER A 174 -20.57 -2.52 -3.47
C SER A 174 -20.61 -1.38 -2.45
N ARG A 175 -19.58 -1.25 -1.62
CA ARG A 175 -19.49 -0.18 -0.61
C ARG A 175 -19.25 1.18 -1.28
N LEU A 176 -18.35 1.25 -2.25
CA LEU A 176 -18.08 2.47 -3.01
C LEU A 176 -19.34 3.00 -3.72
N ALA A 177 -20.17 2.10 -4.29
CA ALA A 177 -21.42 2.50 -4.92
C ALA A 177 -22.40 3.15 -3.92
N LYS A 178 -22.43 2.69 -2.66
CA LYS A 178 -23.25 3.33 -1.60
C LYS A 178 -22.74 4.73 -1.27
N ILE A 179 -21.41 4.90 -1.19
CA ILE A 179 -20.80 6.21 -0.93
C ILE A 179 -21.07 7.18 -2.08
N ASN A 180 -20.94 6.74 -3.32
CA ASN A 180 -21.23 7.55 -4.50
C ASN A 180 -22.70 7.99 -4.59
N ASN A 181 -23.61 7.25 -3.95
CA ASN A 181 -25.04 7.60 -3.86
C ASN A 181 -25.35 8.58 -2.71
N LEU A 182 -24.39 8.85 -1.82
CA LEU A 182 -24.53 9.94 -0.87
C LEU A 182 -24.51 11.25 -1.65
N HIS A 183 -25.54 12.07 -1.45
CA HIS A 183 -25.65 13.31 -2.19
C HIS A 183 -25.74 14.51 -1.25
N ILE A 184 -24.65 15.27 -1.18
CA ILE A 184 -24.63 16.58 -0.55
C ILE A 184 -24.68 17.61 -1.67
N ARG A 185 -25.65 18.55 -1.59
CA ARG A 185 -25.77 19.60 -2.60
C ARG A 185 -24.44 20.36 -2.74
N GLU A 186 -24.06 20.71 -3.93
CA GLU A 186 -22.78 21.36 -4.21
C GLU A 186 -22.55 22.62 -3.36
N ALA A 187 -23.60 23.40 -3.14
CA ALA A 187 -23.57 24.60 -2.30
C ALA A 187 -23.34 24.31 -0.79
N ASP A 188 -23.61 23.08 -0.33
CA ASP A 188 -23.47 22.69 1.07
C ASP A 188 -22.16 21.92 1.32
N LYS A 189 -21.43 21.59 0.27
CA LYS A 189 -20.12 20.92 0.41
C LYS A 189 -19.13 21.83 1.09
N LYS A 190 -18.40 21.26 2.05
CA LYS A 190 -17.34 21.93 2.80
C LYS A 190 -16.00 21.82 2.10
N SER A 191 -15.29 22.95 2.01
CA SER A 191 -13.92 22.98 1.52
C SER A 191 -12.94 22.65 2.63
N VAL A 192 -11.98 21.76 2.36
CA VAL A 192 -11.02 21.30 3.35
C VAL A 192 -9.58 21.50 2.89
N ILE A 193 -8.69 21.76 3.84
CA ILE A 193 -7.24 21.63 3.66
C ILE A 193 -6.73 20.56 4.63
N ILE A 194 -5.90 19.65 4.12
CA ILE A 194 -5.20 18.66 4.93
C ILE A 194 -3.83 19.21 5.30
N ALA A 195 -3.50 19.19 6.60
CA ALA A 195 -2.24 19.69 7.11
C ALA A 195 -1.69 18.79 8.23
N SER A 196 -0.42 18.99 8.58
CA SER A 196 0.28 18.29 9.65
C SER A 196 1.33 19.21 10.28
N SER A 197 2.13 18.70 11.20
CA SER A 197 3.32 19.41 11.73
C SER A 197 4.36 19.73 10.64
N LEU A 198 4.29 19.09 9.46
CA LEU A 198 5.14 19.35 8.30
C LEU A 198 4.56 20.41 7.35
N GLY A 199 3.44 21.04 7.72
CA GLY A 199 2.72 22.02 6.90
C GLY A 199 1.49 21.46 6.19
N ALA A 200 0.85 22.31 5.40
CA ALA A 200 -0.31 21.97 4.58
C ALA A 200 0.13 21.52 3.19
N ARG A 201 -0.67 20.63 2.58
CA ARG A 201 -0.41 20.13 1.22
C ARG A 201 -1.66 20.21 0.36
N SER A 202 -1.48 20.51 -0.92
CA SER A 202 -2.60 20.62 -1.85
C SER A 202 -3.23 19.27 -2.17
N PHE A 203 -2.42 18.23 -2.29
CA PHE A 203 -2.82 16.90 -2.80
C PHE A 203 -3.56 16.90 -4.14
N LYS A 204 -3.67 18.06 -4.81
CA LYS A 204 -4.42 18.22 -6.06
C LYS A 204 -3.98 17.20 -7.12
N GLY A 205 -4.93 16.49 -7.73
CA GLY A 205 -4.66 15.46 -8.74
C GLY A 205 -4.12 14.13 -8.21
N THR A 206 -4.20 13.88 -6.92
CA THR A 206 -3.74 12.64 -6.27
C THR A 206 -4.89 11.77 -5.79
N ILE A 207 -4.59 10.55 -5.30
CA ILE A 207 -5.61 9.71 -4.66
C ILE A 207 -6.20 10.36 -3.41
N VAL A 208 -5.44 11.19 -2.69
CA VAL A 208 -5.94 11.92 -1.51
C VAL A 208 -6.98 12.95 -1.93
N ASP A 209 -6.74 13.63 -3.04
CA ASP A 209 -7.70 14.53 -3.66
C ASP A 209 -8.99 13.81 -4.07
N ASP A 210 -8.85 12.63 -4.71
CA ASP A 210 -9.99 11.79 -5.08
C ASP A 210 -10.79 11.30 -3.85
N ILE A 211 -10.10 10.97 -2.74
CA ILE A 211 -10.73 10.64 -1.44
C ILE A 211 -11.53 11.82 -0.92
N ILE A 212 -10.98 13.05 -0.94
CA ILE A 212 -11.67 14.27 -0.51
C ILE A 212 -12.98 14.43 -1.29
N HIS A 213 -12.92 14.40 -2.62
CA HIS A 213 -14.10 14.59 -3.48
C HIS A 213 -15.15 13.49 -3.29
N LYS A 214 -14.73 12.22 -3.25
CA LYS A 214 -15.64 11.08 -3.02
C LYS A 214 -16.23 11.09 -1.60
N SER A 215 -15.57 11.73 -0.63
CA SER A 215 -16.13 12.01 0.72
C SER A 215 -17.15 13.15 0.73
N GLN A 216 -17.62 13.62 -0.43
CA GLN A 216 -18.56 14.74 -0.57
C GLN A 216 -17.99 16.07 0.00
N LEU A 217 -16.69 16.23 -0.05
CA LEU A 217 -15.96 17.45 0.34
C LEU A 217 -15.38 18.13 -0.90
N LYS A 218 -14.91 19.35 -0.76
CA LYS A 218 -14.12 20.07 -1.76
C LYS A 218 -12.68 20.19 -1.29
N ASN A 219 -11.73 20.00 -2.18
CA ASN A 219 -10.38 20.41 -1.88
C ASN A 219 -10.31 21.95 -2.01
N ALA A 220 -9.95 22.64 -0.93
CA ALA A 220 -9.98 24.11 -0.91
C ALA A 220 -9.05 24.78 -1.95
N VAL A 221 -8.13 23.99 -2.53
CA VAL A 221 -7.23 24.46 -3.60
C VAL A 221 -7.72 24.17 -5.01
N ASP A 222 -8.92 23.61 -5.20
CA ASP A 222 -9.46 23.29 -6.53
C ASP A 222 -9.54 24.52 -7.44
N ASP A 223 -10.02 25.62 -6.90
CA ASP A 223 -10.21 26.88 -7.61
C ASP A 223 -8.94 27.78 -7.60
N THR A 224 -7.77 27.22 -7.25
CA THR A 224 -6.49 27.94 -7.26
C THR A 224 -5.64 27.56 -8.47
N ASP A 225 -4.67 28.43 -8.80
CA ASP A 225 -3.69 28.19 -9.89
C ASP A 225 -2.58 27.21 -9.48
N LEU A 226 -2.69 26.53 -8.32
CA LEU A 226 -1.70 25.59 -7.86
C LEU A 226 -1.62 24.37 -8.79
N PRO A 227 -0.40 23.91 -9.13
CA PRO A 227 -0.22 22.74 -9.99
C PRO A 227 -0.69 21.45 -9.33
N ASN A 228 -0.98 20.43 -10.13
CA ASN A 228 -1.24 19.08 -9.67
C ASN A 228 0.06 18.42 -9.24
N ASP A 229 0.48 18.67 -8.00
CA ASP A 229 1.68 18.09 -7.39
C ASP A 229 1.35 17.60 -5.97
N ALA A 230 1.51 16.29 -5.76
CA ALA A 230 1.30 15.64 -4.45
C ALA A 230 2.23 16.15 -3.35
N ASN A 231 3.40 16.65 -3.73
CA ASN A 231 4.43 17.12 -2.80
C ASN A 231 4.40 18.65 -2.60
N LEU A 232 3.49 19.33 -3.28
CA LEU A 232 3.38 20.77 -3.17
C LEU A 232 2.95 21.18 -1.76
N ASN A 233 3.85 21.84 -1.05
CA ASN A 233 3.52 22.51 0.19
C ASN A 233 2.76 23.79 -0.11
N ILE A 234 1.64 23.97 0.57
CA ILE A 234 0.83 25.20 0.49
C ILE A 234 1.39 26.16 1.53
N ASN A 235 1.81 27.34 1.12
CA ASN A 235 2.24 28.38 2.05
C ASN A 235 1.04 29.07 2.72
N LYS A 236 1.30 29.92 3.72
CA LYS A 236 0.22 30.59 4.48
C LYS A 236 -0.62 31.53 3.63
N GLU A 237 -0.02 32.22 2.67
CA GLU A 237 -0.74 33.14 1.76
C GLU A 237 -1.73 32.38 0.89
N GLU A 238 -1.32 31.22 0.38
CA GLU A 238 -2.17 30.30 -0.39
C GLU A 238 -3.31 29.73 0.49
N ILE A 239 -3.06 29.38 1.73
CA ILE A 239 -4.08 28.94 2.69
C ILE A 239 -5.09 30.06 2.93
N ILE A 240 -4.63 31.30 3.18
CA ILE A 240 -5.49 32.46 3.40
C ILE A 240 -6.33 32.75 2.14
N LYS A 241 -5.75 32.66 0.94
CA LYS A 241 -6.45 32.83 -0.34
C LYS A 241 -7.51 31.74 -0.56
N ALA A 242 -7.16 30.48 -0.29
CA ALA A 242 -8.08 29.34 -0.42
C ALA A 242 -9.21 29.38 0.62
N ASN A 243 -8.97 29.98 1.78
CA ASN A 243 -9.93 30.24 2.86
C ASN A 243 -10.83 29.04 3.17
N PRO A 244 -10.27 27.87 3.57
CA PRO A 244 -11.00 26.63 3.78
C PRO A 244 -12.07 26.74 4.86
N ASP A 245 -13.17 26.00 4.70
CA ASP A 245 -14.20 25.88 5.73
C ASP A 245 -13.72 25.02 6.91
N VAL A 246 -12.84 24.05 6.66
CA VAL A 246 -12.34 23.10 7.67
C VAL A 246 -10.85 22.83 7.48
N PHE A 247 -10.09 22.79 8.56
CA PHE A 247 -8.77 22.15 8.59
C PHE A 247 -8.88 20.71 9.07
N LEU A 248 -8.34 19.78 8.30
CA LEU A 248 -8.13 18.38 8.68
C LEU A 248 -6.66 18.22 9.07
N LEU A 249 -6.37 18.23 10.36
CA LEU A 249 -5.01 18.16 10.86
C LEU A 249 -4.62 16.73 11.20
N ILE A 250 -3.59 16.23 10.54
CA ILE A 250 -3.04 14.89 10.79
C ILE A 250 -2.15 14.95 12.03
N ASP A 251 -2.49 14.17 13.05
CA ASP A 251 -1.58 13.84 14.14
C ASP A 251 -1.30 12.34 14.15
N TRP A 252 -0.03 12.00 14.30
CA TRP A 252 0.46 10.62 14.34
C TRP A 252 0.14 9.91 15.67
N ASN A 253 -0.18 10.68 16.70
CA ASN A 253 -0.43 10.16 18.03
C ASN A 253 -1.93 10.20 18.38
N ILE A 254 -2.61 9.08 18.16
CA ILE A 254 -4.04 8.92 18.47
C ILE A 254 -4.36 9.23 19.95
N GLU A 255 -3.47 8.91 20.87
CA GLU A 255 -3.69 9.18 22.30
C GLU A 255 -3.66 10.68 22.59
N LYS A 256 -2.77 11.44 21.94
CA LYS A 256 -2.76 12.91 22.03
C LYS A 256 -4.01 13.52 21.42
N ILE A 257 -4.48 12.98 20.26
CA ILE A 257 -5.75 13.38 19.65
C ILE A 257 -6.87 13.23 20.68
N ASN A 258 -7.01 12.06 21.27
CA ASN A 258 -8.08 11.74 22.21
C ASN A 258 -8.05 12.56 23.49
N ARG A 259 -6.87 13.02 23.93
CA ARG A 259 -6.71 13.86 25.13
C ARG A 259 -6.73 15.37 24.85
N GLY A 260 -6.83 15.78 23.57
CA GLY A 260 -6.76 17.19 23.18
C GLY A 260 -5.36 17.82 23.39
N GLU A 261 -4.30 16.99 23.37
CA GLU A 261 -2.91 17.42 23.63
C GLU A 261 -2.09 17.65 22.35
N SER A 262 -2.72 17.61 21.17
CA SER A 262 -2.05 17.75 19.90
C SER A 262 -1.35 19.11 19.76
N GLN A 263 -0.04 19.09 19.49
CA GLN A 263 0.73 20.31 19.25
C GLN A 263 0.36 20.92 17.90
N VAL A 264 0.12 20.12 16.86
CA VAL A 264 -0.27 20.63 15.54
C VAL A 264 -1.59 21.42 15.62
N TYR A 265 -2.54 20.97 16.45
CA TYR A 265 -3.78 21.71 16.70
C TYR A 265 -3.51 23.07 17.33
N LYS A 266 -2.68 23.10 18.39
CA LYS A 266 -2.33 24.35 19.09
C LYS A 266 -1.63 25.32 18.16
N ASP A 267 -0.70 24.84 17.35
CA ASP A 267 0.08 25.67 16.42
C ASP A 267 -0.85 26.35 15.39
N TYR A 268 -1.80 25.61 14.82
CA TYR A 268 -2.75 26.15 13.84
C TYR A 268 -3.76 27.12 14.48
N MET A 269 -4.23 26.83 15.69
CA MET A 269 -5.19 27.68 16.40
C MET A 269 -4.58 28.98 16.95
N SER A 270 -3.29 28.99 17.28
CA SER A 270 -2.58 30.15 17.83
C SER A 270 -1.86 30.99 16.77
N ASP A 271 -1.89 30.58 15.50
CA ASP A 271 -1.23 31.32 14.42
C ASP A 271 -2.02 32.57 14.04
N GLU A 272 -1.54 33.74 14.47
CA GLU A 272 -2.18 35.03 14.20
C GLU A 272 -2.42 35.31 12.71
N SER A 273 -1.59 34.74 11.81
CA SER A 273 -1.76 34.91 10.36
C SER A 273 -2.98 34.16 9.81
N LEU A 274 -3.45 33.12 10.52
CA LEU A 274 -4.58 32.29 10.11
C LEU A 274 -5.90 32.64 10.82
N LYS A 275 -5.91 33.62 11.74
CA LYS A 275 -7.08 33.96 12.59
C LYS A 275 -8.36 34.31 11.82
N ASP A 276 -8.22 34.88 10.64
CA ASP A 276 -9.34 35.29 9.78
C ASP A 276 -9.76 34.20 8.78
N VAL A 277 -9.02 33.09 8.69
CA VAL A 277 -9.41 31.92 7.87
C VAL A 277 -10.65 31.29 8.49
N LYS A 278 -11.66 30.98 7.68
CA LYS A 278 -12.96 30.45 8.13
C LYS A 278 -12.82 29.29 9.10
N ALA A 279 -11.95 28.32 8.78
CA ALA A 279 -11.73 27.15 9.61
C ALA A 279 -11.28 27.51 11.04
N VAL A 280 -10.35 28.46 11.18
CA VAL A 280 -9.85 28.92 12.49
C VAL A 280 -10.90 29.76 13.19
N LYS A 281 -11.47 30.75 12.49
CA LYS A 281 -12.49 31.67 13.02
C LYS A 281 -13.72 30.95 13.58
N ASN A 282 -14.15 29.87 12.91
CA ASN A 282 -15.32 29.08 13.30
C ASN A 282 -14.96 27.92 14.24
N ASN A 283 -13.68 27.73 14.60
CA ASN A 283 -13.17 26.59 15.33
C ASN A 283 -13.44 25.24 14.63
N ASP A 284 -13.45 25.24 13.30
CA ASP A 284 -13.63 24.05 12.45
C ASP A 284 -12.27 23.44 12.08
N VAL A 285 -11.45 23.21 13.12
CA VAL A 285 -10.17 22.54 13.05
C VAL A 285 -10.32 21.15 13.67
N ILE A 286 -10.09 20.11 12.88
CA ILE A 286 -10.38 18.71 13.23
C ILE A 286 -9.10 17.89 13.16
N LEU A 287 -8.79 17.22 14.26
CA LEU A 287 -7.69 16.24 14.31
C LEU A 287 -8.15 14.90 13.74
N ILE A 288 -7.37 14.35 12.81
CA ILE A 288 -7.65 13.07 12.17
C ILE A 288 -6.41 12.17 12.17
N PRO A 289 -6.59 10.84 12.25
CA PRO A 289 -5.50 9.90 11.99
C PRO A 289 -5.18 9.85 10.49
N MET A 290 -3.91 9.64 10.16
CA MET A 290 -3.43 9.65 8.78
C MET A 290 -4.12 8.61 7.88
N LYS A 291 -4.55 7.47 8.43
CA LYS A 291 -5.26 6.42 7.69
C LYS A 291 -6.51 6.90 6.96
N LEU A 292 -7.14 7.98 7.43
CA LEU A 292 -8.33 8.53 6.77
C LEU A 292 -8.02 9.25 5.45
N THR A 293 -6.77 9.64 5.22
CA THR A 293 -6.37 10.42 4.04
C THR A 293 -5.46 9.65 3.08
N VAL A 294 -4.70 8.66 3.58
CA VAL A 294 -3.72 7.91 2.77
C VAL A 294 -4.01 6.41 2.74
N CYS A 295 -5.27 6.03 2.82
CA CYS A 295 -5.70 4.64 2.67
C CYS A 295 -5.79 4.25 1.20
N PHE A 296 -4.98 3.27 0.78
CA PHE A 296 -4.90 2.80 -0.60
C PHE A 296 -5.46 1.38 -0.76
N THR A 297 -6.40 0.98 0.09
CA THR A 297 -6.99 -0.34 0.13
C THR A 297 -8.52 -0.26 0.13
N HIS A 298 -9.18 -1.40 0.19
CA HIS A 298 -10.64 -1.48 0.32
C HIS A 298 -11.19 -0.76 1.56
N TYR A 299 -10.34 -0.48 2.56
CA TYR A 299 -10.69 0.33 3.74
C TYR A 299 -10.88 1.82 3.44
N VAL A 300 -10.50 2.29 2.23
CA VAL A 300 -10.75 3.68 1.82
C VAL A 300 -12.23 4.04 1.90
N CYS A 301 -13.15 3.09 1.68
CA CYS A 301 -14.57 3.31 1.85
C CYS A 301 -14.93 3.72 3.29
N GLU A 302 -14.32 3.05 4.28
CA GLU A 302 -14.47 3.41 5.69
C GLU A 302 -13.89 4.80 5.98
N SER A 303 -12.70 5.06 5.46
CA SER A 303 -12.06 6.38 5.60
C SER A 303 -12.93 7.51 5.02
N MET A 304 -13.54 7.32 3.85
CA MET A 304 -14.44 8.30 3.23
C MET A 304 -15.72 8.52 4.03
N GLU A 305 -16.34 7.43 4.53
CA GLU A 305 -17.51 7.52 5.41
C GLU A 305 -17.18 8.27 6.71
N ASP A 306 -16.03 7.98 7.31
CA ASP A 306 -15.56 8.65 8.52
C ASP A 306 -15.26 10.13 8.27
N LEU A 307 -14.57 10.50 7.20
CA LEU A 307 -14.30 11.89 6.84
C LEU A 307 -15.61 12.67 6.65
N THR A 308 -16.56 12.12 5.89
CA THR A 308 -17.88 12.72 5.72
C THR A 308 -18.58 12.93 7.05
N ASN A 309 -18.61 11.90 7.89
CA ASN A 309 -19.28 11.96 9.19
C ASN A 309 -18.60 12.97 10.15
N ILE A 310 -17.28 12.98 10.21
CA ILE A 310 -16.52 13.86 11.09
C ILE A 310 -16.76 15.32 10.70
N VAL A 311 -16.66 15.66 9.42
CA VAL A 311 -16.83 17.04 8.95
C VAL A 311 -18.27 17.51 9.12
N TYR A 312 -19.27 16.75 8.68
CA TYR A 312 -20.66 17.23 8.70
C TYR A 312 -21.33 17.11 10.07
N LYS A 313 -20.93 16.17 10.94
CA LYS A 313 -21.47 16.08 12.31
C LYS A 313 -20.94 17.19 13.22
N LYS A 314 -19.67 17.58 13.06
CA LYS A 314 -19.09 18.68 13.87
C LYS A 314 -19.76 20.02 13.59
N ILE A 315 -20.15 20.26 12.34
CA ILE A 315 -20.75 21.55 11.90
C ILE A 315 -22.22 21.65 12.27
N ARG A 316 -22.92 20.52 12.53
CA ARG A 316 -24.32 20.51 12.97
C ARG A 316 -24.51 20.71 14.48
N ARG A 317 -23.40 20.83 15.24
CA ARG A 317 -23.42 21.15 16.69
C ARG A 317 -23.12 22.62 16.91
#